data_2e38e593e83f59482b4165a071c284ce
#
_entry.id   2e38e593e83f59482b4165a071c284ce
#
_cell.length_a   1.000
_cell.length_b   1.000
_cell.length_c   1.000
_cell.angle_alpha   90.00
_cell.angle_beta   90.00
_cell.angle_gamma   90.00
#
_symmetry.space_group_name_H-M   'P 1'
#
loop_
_entity.id
_entity.type
_entity.pdbx_description
1 polymer ?
#
loop_
_entity_poly.entity_id
_entity_poly.type
_entity_poly.pdbx_seq_one_letter_code
_entity_poly.pdbx_strand_id
1 'polypeptide(L)'
;FSCAKMGVITGGEKDTIPPLLVNSIPPQNSINVTSREFFFLFDEVINSEEIKNKLIISPYSDVEYEVETKKNSLVLTFDSLFESNRTYIFNFADGIKDITEGNEAKTLKYVFSTGSVLDSLVLCGYIKDPLTNELQKEILVSLYDSNDSLGLFNNKPLYFDYSNDSGFFQIENIKAGFYSLYAFNDKNTTFKAEADREAYGFLNKKITISKPRDTVYVPIIKQNLLPIRIINSRNRGLYYDVTFTRYVDSLVVDVGEKINYSLNDNNKTLRFYPEQKYVKSEGGVKDSLLVYLTAYDSLSNFVKDTFYLSFNNSTRSKTKFEAKGFPLTSSSIDDTLFFKINFTKPVFVFKDSLVLSVVDTVYKKTVSLYNKLWNKNKTQLSFGVLFKKDSLTKWKERVISRINKDSLLYVSDSIYSLELNYFKSINTNKISFLMDYGSLISIEKDTLKKKLIPFEFKDDEYYGMVSGKVETKLQNYYIELISKDFNNLYINKAETKGVFRFKNIPPGSYFIRAIIDTNKSGDWDKGNIIKNIEPEKINYFESLVEIRSNWEIDNIVFKF
;
A
#
# COMPACT_ATOMS: atom_id res chain seq x y z
N PHE A 1 63.37 46.62 -1.82
CA PHE A 1 61.93 46.38 -2.01
C PHE A 1 61.52 45.20 -1.10
N SER A 2 60.85 45.52 0.01
CA SER A 2 60.25 44.52 0.89
C SER A 2 58.79 44.33 0.45
N CYS A 3 58.43 43.17 -0.12
CA CYS A 3 57.07 42.77 -0.36
C CYS A 3 56.48 42.24 0.96
N ALA A 4 55.58 42.98 1.56
CA ALA A 4 54.74 42.48 2.64
C ALA A 4 53.75 41.41 2.06
N LYS A 5 53.87 40.15 2.50
CA LYS A 5 52.81 39.15 2.26
C LYS A 5 51.61 39.52 3.12
N MET A 6 50.50 39.89 2.50
CA MET A 6 49.20 39.92 3.20
C MET A 6 48.90 38.48 3.68
N GLY A 7 48.84 38.28 4.99
CA GLY A 7 48.34 37.05 5.57
C GLY A 7 46.86 36.90 5.23
N VAL A 8 46.45 35.71 4.83
CA VAL A 8 45.01 35.37 4.72
C VAL A 8 44.45 35.47 6.13
N ILE A 9 43.47 36.31 6.34
CA ILE A 9 42.70 36.35 7.60
C ILE A 9 41.93 35.04 7.67
N THR A 10 42.42 34.09 8.46
CA THR A 10 41.64 32.91 8.83
C THR A 10 40.65 33.38 9.88
N GLY A 11 39.35 33.34 9.55
CA GLY A 11 38.28 33.58 10.51
C GLY A 11 38.38 32.63 11.71
N GLY A 12 37.75 33.00 12.82
CA GLY A 12 37.60 32.14 14.00
C GLY A 12 36.89 30.82 13.69
N GLU A 13 36.83 29.91 14.65
CA GLU A 13 36.01 28.71 14.54
C GLU A 13 34.55 29.10 14.27
N LYS A 14 33.90 28.36 13.37
CA LYS A 14 32.49 28.60 13.03
C LYS A 14 31.62 28.31 14.25
N ASP A 15 30.79 29.26 14.65
CA ASP A 15 29.77 29.02 15.68
C ASP A 15 28.75 28.01 15.22
N THR A 16 28.40 27.08 16.09
CA THR A 16 27.41 26.01 15.86
C THR A 16 26.31 26.00 16.92
N ILE A 17 26.33 26.97 17.83
CA ILE A 17 25.38 27.06 18.94
C ILE A 17 24.20 27.91 18.45
N PRO A 18 22.95 27.44 18.57
CA PRO A 18 21.79 28.26 18.23
C PRO A 18 21.49 29.29 19.33
N PRO A 19 20.75 30.37 19.01
CA PRO A 19 20.34 31.39 19.97
C PRO A 19 19.61 30.76 21.17
N LEU A 20 20.03 31.16 22.37
CA LEU A 20 19.44 30.71 23.63
C LEU A 20 18.51 31.77 24.21
N LEU A 21 17.32 31.38 24.66
CA LEU A 21 16.41 32.27 25.39
C LEU A 21 16.96 32.58 26.77
N VAL A 22 17.29 33.83 27.02
CA VAL A 22 17.84 34.34 28.30
C VAL A 22 16.73 34.75 29.26
N ASN A 23 15.71 35.44 28.72
CA ASN A 23 14.60 35.95 29.54
C ASN A 23 13.32 36.06 28.70
N SER A 24 12.16 36.03 29.36
CA SER A 24 10.85 36.28 28.75
C SER A 24 9.92 37.04 29.68
N ILE A 25 9.02 37.83 29.11
CA ILE A 25 7.93 38.51 29.83
C ILE A 25 6.61 38.18 29.11
N PRO A 26 5.66 37.46 29.72
CA PRO A 26 5.75 36.82 31.05
C PRO A 26 6.88 35.79 31.15
N PRO A 27 7.38 35.49 32.35
CA PRO A 27 8.40 34.44 32.52
C PRO A 27 7.94 33.07 32.02
N GLN A 28 8.89 32.21 31.60
CA GLN A 28 8.65 30.82 31.26
C GLN A 28 7.91 30.11 32.40
N ASN A 29 6.90 29.29 32.04
CA ASN A 29 6.05 28.54 32.97
C ASN A 29 5.17 29.40 33.90
N SER A 30 4.87 30.66 33.54
CA SER A 30 3.94 31.52 34.27
C SER A 30 2.51 30.98 34.23
N ILE A 31 1.79 31.21 35.31
CA ILE A 31 0.35 30.90 35.45
C ILE A 31 -0.46 32.19 35.56
N ASN A 32 -1.79 32.10 35.35
CA ASN A 32 -2.70 33.25 35.37
C ASN A 32 -2.29 34.39 34.41
N VAL A 33 -1.71 34.04 33.28
CA VAL A 33 -1.27 35.01 32.27
C VAL A 33 -2.48 35.59 31.55
N THR A 34 -2.59 36.92 31.59
CA THR A 34 -3.62 37.73 30.94
C THR A 34 -3.02 38.71 29.94
N SER A 35 -1.73 38.53 29.58
CA SER A 35 -1.03 39.41 28.63
C SER A 35 -1.42 39.06 27.19
N ARG A 36 -1.43 40.09 26.34
CA ARG A 36 -1.46 39.97 24.88
C ARG A 36 -0.08 40.17 24.25
N GLU A 37 0.87 40.65 25.04
CA GLU A 37 2.24 40.93 24.60
C GLU A 37 3.21 39.96 25.28
N PHE A 38 4.08 39.34 24.47
CA PHE A 38 5.09 38.38 24.90
C PHE A 38 6.45 38.86 24.38
N PHE A 39 7.36 39.12 25.30
CA PHE A 39 8.72 39.56 25.02
C PHE A 39 9.71 38.42 25.28
N PHE A 40 10.66 38.24 24.36
CA PHE A 40 11.70 37.21 24.44
C PHE A 40 13.07 37.87 24.21
N LEU A 41 14.02 37.63 25.09
CA LEU A 41 15.39 38.11 25.01
C LEU A 41 16.34 36.93 24.81
N PHE A 42 17.19 37.02 23.79
CA PHE A 42 18.19 36.03 23.45
C PHE A 42 19.60 36.53 23.81
N ASP A 43 20.55 35.58 23.92
CA ASP A 43 21.96 35.85 24.23
C ASP A 43 22.70 36.50 23.06
N GLU A 44 22.20 36.34 21.83
CA GLU A 44 22.78 36.88 20.61
C GLU A 44 21.74 37.54 19.69
N VAL A 45 22.21 38.11 18.59
CA VAL A 45 21.35 38.77 17.59
C VAL A 45 20.66 37.72 16.73
N ILE A 46 19.34 37.83 16.64
CA ILE A 46 18.48 36.85 15.96
C ILE A 46 17.91 37.34 14.64
N ASN A 47 17.67 36.40 13.72
CA ASN A 47 16.78 36.57 12.58
C ASN A 47 15.48 35.80 12.88
N SER A 48 14.34 36.47 12.76
CA SER A 48 13.00 35.90 12.98
C SER A 48 12.01 36.29 11.88
N GLU A 49 12.49 36.53 10.65
CA GLU A 49 11.64 36.91 9.51
C GLU A 49 10.61 35.83 9.20
N GLU A 50 10.97 34.55 9.41
CA GLU A 50 10.10 33.40 9.14
C GLU A 50 9.14 33.05 10.29
N ILE A 51 9.27 33.69 11.46
CA ILE A 51 8.53 33.28 12.67
C ILE A 51 7.02 33.28 12.46
N LYS A 52 6.50 34.25 11.68
CA LYS A 52 5.06 34.35 11.39
C LYS A 52 4.48 33.09 10.70
N ASN A 53 5.32 32.36 9.97
CA ASN A 53 4.94 31.15 9.26
C ASN A 53 5.35 29.87 10.02
N LYS A 54 6.24 30.00 11.01
CA LYS A 54 6.87 28.85 11.68
C LYS A 54 6.41 28.66 13.12
N LEU A 55 5.90 29.72 13.77
CA LEU A 55 5.42 29.64 15.14
C LEU A 55 4.19 28.72 15.24
N ILE A 56 4.32 27.68 16.02
CA ILE A 56 3.27 26.70 16.29
C ILE A 56 2.72 26.95 17.69
N ILE A 57 1.44 27.32 17.76
CA ILE A 57 0.73 27.53 19.03
C ILE A 57 -0.15 26.33 19.34
N SER A 58 0.09 25.69 20.48
CA SER A 58 -0.71 24.55 20.94
C SER A 58 -1.21 24.81 22.38
N PRO A 59 -2.49 24.63 22.72
CA PRO A 59 -3.64 24.33 21.84
C PRO A 59 -3.74 25.32 20.70
N TYR A 60 -4.27 24.86 19.56
CA TYR A 60 -4.46 25.74 18.41
C TYR A 60 -5.29 26.98 18.79
N SER A 61 -4.84 28.15 18.35
CA SER A 61 -5.50 29.43 18.58
C SER A 61 -5.60 30.19 17.26
N ASP A 62 -6.79 30.72 16.95
CA ASP A 62 -7.02 31.60 15.79
C ASP A 62 -6.66 33.07 16.05
N VAL A 63 -6.04 33.36 17.20
CA VAL A 63 -5.65 34.73 17.57
C VAL A 63 -4.53 35.21 16.64
N GLU A 64 -4.80 36.26 15.90
CA GLU A 64 -3.79 36.88 15.04
C GLU A 64 -2.75 37.63 15.88
N TYR A 65 -1.53 37.77 15.36
CA TYR A 65 -0.44 38.41 16.07
C TYR A 65 0.52 39.15 15.12
N GLU A 66 1.13 40.20 15.65
CA GLU A 66 2.22 40.94 15.04
C GLU A 66 3.56 40.52 15.64
N VAL A 67 4.62 40.65 14.84
CA VAL A 67 5.98 40.25 15.20
C VAL A 67 6.89 41.46 15.05
N GLU A 68 7.57 41.84 16.13
CA GLU A 68 8.60 42.89 16.11
C GLU A 68 9.94 42.30 16.60
N THR A 69 11.00 42.46 15.80
CA THR A 69 12.34 41.97 16.13
C THR A 69 13.29 43.16 16.28
N LYS A 70 14.00 43.23 17.40
CA LYS A 70 15.03 44.27 17.65
C LYS A 70 16.31 43.59 18.14
N LYS A 71 17.33 43.52 17.27
CA LYS A 71 18.61 42.88 17.61
C LYS A 71 18.42 41.47 18.18
N ASN A 72 18.58 41.29 19.47
CA ASN A 72 18.47 40.06 20.20
C ASN A 72 17.14 39.88 20.95
N SER A 73 16.11 40.66 20.59
CA SER A 73 14.79 40.52 21.20
C SER A 73 13.69 40.35 20.19
N LEU A 74 12.68 39.54 20.55
CA LEU A 74 11.46 39.26 19.79
C LEU A 74 10.26 39.67 20.65
N VAL A 75 9.32 40.41 20.05
CA VAL A 75 8.03 40.73 20.65
C VAL A 75 6.92 40.14 19.80
N LEU A 76 6.01 39.41 20.43
CA LEU A 76 4.77 38.93 19.82
C LEU A 76 3.60 39.68 20.47
N THR A 77 2.81 40.39 19.67
CA THR A 77 1.62 41.13 20.13
C THR A 77 0.37 40.52 19.53
N PHE A 78 -0.48 39.96 20.35
CA PHE A 78 -1.72 39.28 19.96
C PHE A 78 -2.92 40.24 20.00
N ASP A 79 -3.83 40.12 19.03
CA ASP A 79 -5.01 40.98 18.91
C ASP A 79 -6.02 40.78 20.03
N SER A 80 -6.09 39.55 20.58
CA SER A 80 -6.99 39.21 21.67
C SER A 80 -6.29 38.38 22.75
N LEU A 81 -6.96 38.18 23.88
CA LEU A 81 -6.50 37.29 24.94
C LEU A 81 -6.72 35.82 24.55
N PHE A 82 -5.84 35.00 25.02
CA PHE A 82 -6.00 33.52 24.93
C PHE A 82 -7.18 33.04 25.80
N GLU A 83 -7.75 31.90 25.42
CA GLU A 83 -8.83 31.28 26.19
C GLU A 83 -8.38 30.98 27.63
N SER A 84 -9.30 31.16 28.59
CA SER A 84 -9.01 30.97 30.02
C SER A 84 -8.86 29.49 30.39
N ASN A 85 -8.11 29.22 31.47
CA ASN A 85 -7.90 27.88 32.05
C ASN A 85 -7.27 26.86 31.07
N ARG A 86 -6.30 27.31 30.27
CA ARG A 86 -5.54 26.49 29.35
C ARG A 86 -4.04 26.73 29.47
N THR A 87 -3.26 25.69 29.26
CA THR A 87 -1.81 25.78 29.09
C THR A 87 -1.48 25.89 27.61
N TYR A 88 -0.71 26.89 27.23
CA TYR A 88 -0.27 27.17 25.86
C TYR A 88 1.22 26.92 25.72
N ILE A 89 1.61 26.42 24.56
CA ILE A 89 2.98 26.24 24.12
C ILE A 89 3.19 27.08 22.86
N PHE A 90 4.20 27.93 22.85
CA PHE A 90 4.76 28.54 21.65
C PHE A 90 5.98 27.71 21.25
N ASN A 91 5.87 26.94 20.19
CA ASN A 91 6.99 26.21 19.60
C ASN A 91 7.51 27.03 18.41
N PHE A 92 8.71 27.54 18.53
CA PHE A 92 9.31 28.43 17.53
C PHE A 92 9.87 27.66 16.32
N ALA A 93 9.92 26.33 16.39
CA ALA A 93 10.46 25.46 15.33
C ALA A 93 11.83 25.98 14.81
N ASP A 94 11.95 26.18 13.51
CA ASP A 94 13.13 26.76 12.83
C ASP A 94 12.96 28.24 12.51
N GLY A 95 11.98 28.91 13.12
CA GLY A 95 11.66 30.35 12.87
C GLY A 95 12.61 31.34 13.53
N ILE A 96 13.49 30.91 14.44
CA ILE A 96 14.51 31.75 15.09
C ILE A 96 15.89 31.19 14.76
N LYS A 97 16.76 32.03 14.23
CA LYS A 97 18.13 31.70 13.83
C LYS A 97 19.08 32.82 14.27
N ASP A 98 20.37 32.50 14.49
CA ASP A 98 21.37 33.57 14.56
C ASP A 98 21.56 34.24 13.19
N ILE A 99 22.08 35.46 13.18
CA ILE A 99 22.30 36.20 11.93
C ILE A 99 23.60 35.76 11.23
N THR A 100 24.58 35.27 11.98
CA THR A 100 25.94 35.09 11.48
C THR A 100 26.09 33.77 10.71
N GLU A 101 25.73 32.68 11.31
CA GLU A 101 25.88 31.29 10.77
C GLU A 101 24.55 30.66 10.35
N GLY A 102 23.41 31.18 10.82
CA GLY A 102 22.08 30.67 10.56
C GLY A 102 21.72 29.41 11.40
N ASN A 103 22.33 29.29 12.60
CA ASN A 103 22.00 28.17 13.51
C ASN A 103 20.57 28.29 14.03
N GLU A 104 19.79 27.25 13.91
CA GLU A 104 18.35 27.24 14.17
C GLU A 104 18.03 26.83 15.61
N ALA A 105 17.21 27.59 16.33
CA ALA A 105 16.72 27.29 17.68
C ALA A 105 15.55 26.27 17.65
N LYS A 106 15.72 25.14 16.98
CA LYS A 106 14.65 24.13 16.68
C LYS A 106 13.90 23.59 17.89
N THR A 107 14.52 23.55 19.05
CA THR A 107 13.94 22.96 20.26
C THR A 107 13.31 23.99 21.19
N LEU A 108 13.32 25.27 20.80
CA LEU A 108 12.82 26.34 21.64
C LEU A 108 11.30 26.29 21.78
N LYS A 109 10.85 26.04 23.00
CA LYS A 109 9.44 26.06 23.39
C LYS A 109 9.26 27.01 24.57
N TYR A 110 8.23 27.84 24.50
CA TYR A 110 7.81 28.69 25.60
C TYR A 110 6.44 28.26 26.07
N VAL A 111 6.28 28.05 27.38
CA VAL A 111 5.04 27.52 27.98
C VAL A 111 4.49 28.52 29.00
N PHE A 112 3.19 28.71 28.98
CA PHE A 112 2.46 29.48 29.99
C PHE A 112 1.04 28.97 30.19
N SER A 113 0.38 29.36 31.27
CA SER A 113 -1.03 29.01 31.50
C SER A 113 -1.85 30.27 31.75
N THR A 114 -3.01 30.38 31.13
CA THR A 114 -4.04 31.38 31.45
C THR A 114 -4.85 31.02 32.69
N GLY A 115 -4.68 29.80 33.21
CA GLY A 115 -5.27 29.30 34.46
C GLY A 115 -4.27 29.24 35.62
N SER A 116 -4.73 28.75 36.75
CA SER A 116 -3.94 28.63 37.99
C SER A 116 -2.99 27.43 38.02
N VAL A 117 -3.01 26.60 36.98
CA VAL A 117 -2.22 25.34 36.90
C VAL A 117 -1.61 25.24 35.51
N LEU A 118 -0.40 24.70 35.43
CA LEU A 118 0.21 24.21 34.18
C LEU A 118 -0.16 22.75 33.97
N ASP A 119 -0.80 22.46 32.86
CA ASP A 119 -1.02 21.07 32.46
C ASP A 119 0.32 20.42 32.11
N SER A 120 0.52 19.15 32.50
CA SER A 120 1.82 18.47 32.38
C SER A 120 1.76 17.07 31.81
N LEU A 121 0.56 16.62 31.37
CA LEU A 121 0.41 15.28 30.82
C LEU A 121 1.00 15.21 29.41
N VAL A 122 1.53 14.04 29.08
CA VAL A 122 2.23 13.78 27.81
C VAL A 122 1.63 12.56 27.14
N LEU A 123 1.34 12.69 25.84
CA LEU A 123 1.06 11.57 24.95
C LEU A 123 2.21 11.44 23.97
N CYS A 124 2.83 10.28 23.91
CA CYS A 124 3.87 10.01 22.92
C CYS A 124 3.60 8.71 22.20
N GLY A 125 4.31 8.49 21.10
CA GLY A 125 4.13 7.25 20.35
C GLY A 125 4.86 7.23 19.03
N TYR A 126 4.47 6.27 18.20
CA TYR A 126 5.06 6.06 16.89
C TYR A 126 4.00 5.94 15.82
N ILE A 127 4.30 6.50 14.66
CA ILE A 127 3.48 6.37 13.46
C ILE A 127 4.11 5.32 12.56
N LYS A 128 3.32 4.35 12.13
CA LYS A 128 3.78 3.25 11.28
C LYS A 128 2.84 3.01 10.10
N ASP A 129 3.42 2.68 8.94
CA ASP A 129 2.69 2.01 7.88
C ASP A 129 2.49 0.53 8.28
N PRO A 130 1.25 0.05 8.44
CA PRO A 130 1.02 -1.32 8.90
C PRO A 130 1.44 -2.38 7.87
N LEU A 131 1.51 -2.05 6.56
CA LEU A 131 1.87 -3.01 5.51
C LEU A 131 3.37 -3.21 5.37
N THR A 132 4.18 -2.17 5.60
CA THR A 132 5.65 -2.22 5.48
C THR A 132 6.34 -2.23 6.84
N ASN A 133 5.62 -1.93 7.93
CA ASN A 133 6.15 -1.71 9.28
C ASN A 133 7.14 -0.54 9.38
N GLU A 134 7.22 0.28 8.35
CA GLU A 134 8.10 1.44 8.32
C GLU A 134 7.55 2.57 9.17
N LEU A 135 8.44 3.20 9.92
CA LEU A 135 8.14 4.40 10.68
C LEU A 135 7.96 5.59 9.75
N GLN A 136 6.94 6.42 10.02
CA GLN A 136 6.55 7.52 9.15
C GLN A 136 6.86 8.86 9.81
N LYS A 137 7.63 9.71 9.12
CA LYS A 137 8.02 11.04 9.57
C LYS A 137 7.11 12.15 9.01
N GLU A 138 7.19 13.32 9.62
CA GLU A 138 6.45 14.52 9.19
C GLU A 138 4.93 14.30 9.14
N ILE A 139 4.41 13.45 10.01
CA ILE A 139 2.98 13.20 10.16
C ILE A 139 2.45 14.06 11.29
N LEU A 140 1.45 14.87 11.03
CA LEU A 140 0.73 15.62 12.05
C LEU A 140 -0.10 14.66 12.89
N VAL A 141 0.23 14.53 14.17
CA VAL A 141 -0.53 13.78 15.17
C VAL A 141 -1.32 14.77 16.00
N SER A 142 -2.61 14.55 16.12
CA SER A 142 -3.55 15.55 16.59
C SER A 142 -4.60 14.98 17.54
N LEU A 143 -4.92 15.74 18.58
CA LEU A 143 -5.97 15.46 19.55
C LEU A 143 -7.11 16.45 19.36
N TYR A 144 -8.31 15.93 19.28
CA TYR A 144 -9.57 16.67 19.19
C TYR A 144 -10.43 16.39 20.42
N ASP A 145 -11.35 17.29 20.73
CA ASP A 145 -12.36 17.00 21.75
C ASP A 145 -13.07 15.68 21.45
N SER A 146 -13.36 14.92 22.48
CA SER A 146 -13.97 13.60 22.34
C SER A 146 -15.35 13.62 21.66
N ASN A 147 -16.03 14.74 21.64
CA ASN A 147 -17.33 14.92 20.98
C ASN A 147 -17.20 15.34 19.51
N ASP A 148 -15.99 15.69 19.07
CA ASP A 148 -15.73 16.12 17.69
C ASP A 148 -15.49 14.89 16.80
N SER A 149 -16.55 14.39 16.18
CA SER A 149 -16.48 13.26 15.25
C SER A 149 -16.00 13.74 13.89
N LEU A 150 -14.89 13.14 13.40
CA LEU A 150 -14.24 13.51 12.12
C LEU A 150 -13.76 14.96 12.07
N GLY A 151 -13.44 15.53 13.22
CA GLY A 151 -12.92 16.90 13.34
C GLY A 151 -11.71 17.20 12.47
N LEU A 152 -10.89 16.19 12.18
CA LEU A 152 -9.71 16.32 11.32
C LEU A 152 -10.00 16.93 9.94
N PHE A 153 -11.22 16.83 9.39
CA PHE A 153 -11.59 17.41 8.09
C PHE A 153 -12.15 18.83 8.19
N ASN A 154 -12.73 19.19 9.33
CA ASN A 154 -13.49 20.42 9.48
C ASN A 154 -12.86 21.39 10.46
N ASN A 155 -12.28 20.89 11.54
CA ASN A 155 -11.79 21.65 12.66
C ASN A 155 -10.26 21.56 12.75
N LYS A 156 -9.64 22.51 13.44
CA LYS A 156 -8.23 22.45 13.79
C LYS A 156 -8.08 21.70 15.12
N PRO A 157 -6.95 21.01 15.34
CA PRO A 157 -6.74 20.21 16.54
C PRO A 157 -6.59 21.05 17.81
N LEU A 158 -6.97 20.49 18.96
CA LEU A 158 -6.66 21.10 20.25
C LEU A 158 -5.16 21.02 20.56
N TYR A 159 -4.60 19.82 20.50
CA TYR A 159 -3.18 19.55 20.74
C TYR A 159 -2.60 18.78 19.57
N PHE A 160 -1.37 19.02 19.24
CA PHE A 160 -0.71 18.32 18.13
C PHE A 160 0.80 18.39 18.21
N ASP A 161 1.46 17.49 17.50
CA ASP A 161 2.88 17.50 17.22
C ASP A 161 3.15 16.76 15.91
N TYR A 162 4.32 16.93 15.32
CA TYR A 162 4.75 16.22 14.14
C TYR A 162 5.67 15.06 14.50
N SER A 163 5.52 13.92 13.81
CA SER A 163 6.47 12.83 13.95
C SER A 163 7.84 13.22 13.37
N ASN A 164 8.90 12.87 14.10
CA ASN A 164 10.28 13.10 13.70
C ASN A 164 10.79 12.03 12.72
N ASP A 165 12.07 12.07 12.33
CA ASP A 165 12.70 11.12 11.39
C ASP A 165 12.63 9.65 11.83
N SER A 166 12.48 9.37 13.13
CA SER A 166 12.25 8.04 13.68
C SER A 166 10.76 7.68 13.83
N GLY A 167 9.86 8.48 13.25
CA GLY A 167 8.41 8.29 13.37
C GLY A 167 7.86 8.52 14.77
N PHE A 168 8.66 9.02 15.70
CA PHE A 168 8.27 9.32 17.07
C PHE A 168 7.63 10.71 17.16
N PHE A 169 6.54 10.84 17.92
CA PHE A 169 5.89 12.10 18.28
C PHE A 169 5.71 12.22 19.78
N GLN A 170 5.61 13.47 20.27
CA GLN A 170 5.40 13.76 21.68
C GLN A 170 4.58 15.05 21.87
N ILE A 171 3.30 14.88 22.17
CA ILE A 171 2.40 15.99 22.50
C ILE A 171 2.50 16.23 24.01
N GLU A 172 2.82 17.44 24.40
CA GLU A 172 3.08 17.86 25.78
C GLU A 172 2.01 18.80 26.30
N ASN A 173 2.01 19.04 27.61
CA ASN A 173 1.13 19.97 28.32
C ASN A 173 -0.35 19.76 28.05
N ILE A 174 -0.75 18.49 27.97
CA ILE A 174 -2.14 18.11 27.71
C ILE A 174 -2.92 18.18 29.02
N LYS A 175 -4.11 18.78 28.98
CA LYS A 175 -5.07 18.72 30.09
C LYS A 175 -5.64 17.33 30.23
N ALA A 176 -5.85 16.86 31.46
CA ALA A 176 -6.51 15.57 31.70
C ALA A 176 -7.90 15.55 31.05
N GLY A 177 -8.22 14.48 30.31
CA GLY A 177 -9.49 14.41 29.58
C GLY A 177 -9.59 13.22 28.63
N PHE A 178 -10.67 13.25 27.83
CA PHE A 178 -10.95 12.28 26.78
C PHE A 178 -10.80 12.95 25.42
N TYR A 179 -10.03 12.32 24.55
CA TYR A 179 -9.68 12.87 23.24
C TYR A 179 -9.89 11.86 22.13
N SER A 180 -10.23 12.35 20.95
CA SER A 180 -10.12 11.60 19.70
C SER A 180 -8.74 11.85 19.09
N LEU A 181 -8.02 10.78 18.75
CA LEU A 181 -6.69 10.87 18.14
C LEU A 181 -6.76 10.60 16.65
N TYR A 182 -6.19 11.50 15.87
CA TYR A 182 -5.99 11.36 14.44
C TYR A 182 -4.55 11.68 14.06
N ALA A 183 -4.09 11.06 12.98
CA ALA A 183 -2.81 11.35 12.36
C ALA A 183 -3.00 11.50 10.85
N PHE A 184 -2.34 12.46 10.21
CA PHE A 184 -2.42 12.64 8.75
C PHE A 184 -1.21 13.39 8.22
N ASN A 185 -0.94 13.24 6.91
CA ASN A 185 0.20 13.87 6.25
C ASN A 185 -0.19 15.27 5.77
N ASP A 186 -0.14 16.26 6.67
CA ASP A 186 -0.47 17.67 6.40
C ASP A 186 0.69 18.40 5.68
N LYS A 187 0.81 18.18 4.36
CA LYS A 187 1.88 18.78 3.56
C LYS A 187 1.74 20.28 3.34
N ASN A 188 0.54 20.80 3.45
CA ASN A 188 0.19 22.19 3.18
C ASN A 188 -0.02 23.02 4.45
N THR A 189 0.24 22.44 5.63
CA THR A 189 0.14 23.08 6.95
C THR A 189 -1.22 23.74 7.24
N THR A 190 -2.28 23.13 6.75
CA THR A 190 -3.65 23.61 6.97
C THR A 190 -4.24 23.17 8.29
N PHE A 191 -3.63 22.21 8.96
CA PHE A 191 -4.12 21.53 10.17
C PHE A 191 -5.48 20.85 9.95
N LYS A 192 -5.84 20.61 8.69
CA LYS A 192 -7.06 19.89 8.27
C LYS A 192 -6.71 18.87 7.22
N ALA A 193 -7.24 17.67 7.38
CA ALA A 193 -6.97 16.59 6.46
C ALA A 193 -7.71 16.75 5.12
N GLU A 194 -7.05 16.39 4.02
CA GLU A 194 -7.63 16.41 2.68
C GLU A 194 -8.10 15.01 2.25
N ALA A 195 -9.38 14.91 1.88
CA ALA A 195 -10.07 13.64 1.66
C ALA A 195 -9.51 12.73 0.53
N ASP A 196 -8.68 13.24 -0.37
CA ASP A 196 -8.25 12.50 -1.57
C ASP A 196 -6.73 12.30 -1.67
N ARG A 197 -5.93 13.02 -0.91
CA ARG A 197 -4.48 13.11 -1.13
C ARG A 197 -3.64 12.55 -0.01
N GLU A 198 -4.15 12.61 1.21
CA GLU A 198 -3.39 12.32 2.41
C GLU A 198 -3.57 10.89 2.90
N ALA A 199 -2.62 10.43 3.69
CA ALA A 199 -2.76 9.22 4.47
C ALA A 199 -3.33 9.56 5.83
N TYR A 200 -4.15 8.66 6.40
CA TYR A 200 -4.83 8.86 7.68
C TYR A 200 -4.54 7.73 8.64
N GLY A 201 -4.35 8.11 9.90
CA GLY A 201 -4.32 7.20 11.03
C GLY A 201 -5.32 7.65 12.08
N PHE A 202 -5.89 6.73 12.82
CA PHE A 202 -6.80 7.03 13.92
C PHE A 202 -6.91 5.84 14.86
N LEU A 203 -7.41 6.09 16.06
CA LEU A 203 -7.85 5.07 16.98
C LEU A 203 -9.37 5.15 17.10
N ASN A 204 -10.05 4.01 17.01
CA ASN A 204 -11.52 3.94 17.06
C ASN A 204 -12.07 4.20 18.46
N LYS A 205 -11.21 4.08 19.48
CA LYS A 205 -11.54 4.36 20.88
C LYS A 205 -11.00 5.73 21.28
N LYS A 206 -11.79 6.46 22.04
CA LYS A 206 -11.34 7.68 22.68
C LYS A 206 -10.18 7.37 23.63
N ILE A 207 -9.15 8.20 23.59
CA ILE A 207 -8.01 8.10 24.49
C ILE A 207 -8.33 8.84 25.76
N THR A 208 -8.11 8.19 26.90
CA THR A 208 -8.15 8.83 28.22
C THR A 208 -6.73 9.23 28.61
N ILE A 209 -6.47 10.53 28.68
CA ILE A 209 -5.18 11.06 29.13
C ILE A 209 -5.33 11.46 30.60
N SER A 210 -4.74 10.68 31.49
CA SER A 210 -4.81 10.88 32.94
C SER A 210 -3.52 10.51 33.67
N LYS A 211 -2.58 9.87 32.97
CA LYS A 211 -1.26 9.50 33.50
C LYS A 211 -0.21 10.50 33.02
N PRO A 212 0.88 10.68 33.77
CA PRO A 212 1.94 11.60 33.40
C PRO A 212 2.51 11.38 31.99
N ARG A 213 2.53 10.11 31.53
CA ARG A 213 2.96 9.75 30.20
C ARG A 213 2.21 8.50 29.71
N ASP A 214 1.60 8.58 28.55
CA ASP A 214 1.01 7.47 27.82
C ASP A 214 1.70 7.26 26.47
N THR A 215 1.74 6.02 25.98
CA THR A 215 2.37 5.66 24.71
C THR A 215 1.40 4.93 23.80
N VAL A 216 1.30 5.36 22.55
CA VAL A 216 0.40 4.77 21.55
C VAL A 216 1.12 4.48 20.23
N TYR A 217 0.60 3.50 19.49
CA TYR A 217 0.98 3.25 18.10
C TYR A 217 -0.19 3.58 17.19
N VAL A 218 0.05 4.40 16.18
CA VAL A 218 -0.99 4.83 15.24
C VAL A 218 -0.65 4.32 13.86
N PRO A 219 -1.46 3.41 13.29
CA PRO A 219 -1.30 2.98 11.91
C PRO A 219 -1.75 4.10 10.98
N ILE A 220 -0.95 4.38 9.95
CA ILE A 220 -1.30 5.36 8.93
C ILE A 220 -1.43 4.71 7.56
N ILE A 221 -2.53 4.98 6.86
CA ILE A 221 -2.86 4.33 5.60
C ILE A 221 -3.43 5.36 4.63
N LYS A 222 -2.98 5.27 3.39
CA LYS A 222 -3.56 6.10 2.32
C LYS A 222 -4.94 5.59 1.93
N GLN A 223 -5.95 6.42 2.15
CA GLN A 223 -7.34 6.18 1.73
C GLN A 223 -7.82 7.37 0.90
N ASN A 224 -8.50 7.10 -0.19
CA ASN A 224 -9.24 8.13 -0.90
C ASN A 224 -10.68 8.11 -0.39
N LEU A 225 -11.10 9.18 0.27
CA LEU A 225 -12.41 9.30 0.92
C LEU A 225 -13.45 10.04 0.07
N LEU A 226 -13.04 10.61 -1.08
CA LEU A 226 -13.99 11.26 -1.97
C LEU A 226 -15.03 10.26 -2.46
N PRO A 227 -16.28 10.65 -2.57
CA PRO A 227 -17.32 9.77 -3.09
C PRO A 227 -17.03 9.41 -4.55
N ILE A 228 -17.41 8.19 -4.93
CA ILE A 228 -17.36 7.76 -6.32
C ILE A 228 -18.28 8.65 -7.19
N ARG A 229 -17.75 9.09 -8.34
CA ARG A 229 -18.48 9.88 -9.32
C ARG A 229 -18.20 9.36 -10.72
N ILE A 230 -19.13 9.59 -11.64
CA ILE A 230 -18.93 9.33 -13.06
C ILE A 230 -18.23 10.55 -13.67
N ILE A 231 -17.08 10.32 -14.31
CA ILE A 231 -16.33 11.34 -15.04
C ILE A 231 -16.95 11.55 -16.43
N ASN A 232 -17.24 10.44 -17.11
CA ASN A 232 -17.90 10.45 -18.41
C ASN A 232 -18.64 9.14 -18.66
N SER A 233 -19.66 9.22 -19.50
CA SER A 233 -20.48 8.11 -19.97
C SER A 233 -20.69 8.34 -21.46
N ARG A 234 -20.00 7.58 -22.32
CA ARG A 234 -20.00 7.86 -23.77
C ARG A 234 -19.69 6.68 -24.67
N ASN A 235 -20.24 6.79 -25.87
CA ASN A 235 -19.90 5.92 -26.98
C ASN A 235 -18.43 6.19 -27.46
N ARG A 236 -17.64 5.13 -27.58
CA ARG A 236 -16.26 5.12 -28.09
C ARG A 236 -16.14 4.42 -29.44
N GLY A 237 -17.21 4.35 -30.20
CA GLY A 237 -17.30 3.58 -31.42
C GLY A 237 -17.78 2.16 -31.14
N LEU A 238 -16.86 1.20 -31.21
CA LEU A 238 -17.19 -0.22 -30.94
C LEU A 238 -17.59 -0.51 -29.48
N TYR A 239 -17.34 0.40 -28.55
CA TYR A 239 -17.58 0.23 -27.12
C TYR A 239 -18.35 1.41 -26.58
N TYR A 240 -19.03 1.19 -25.46
CA TYR A 240 -19.56 2.26 -24.64
C TYR A 240 -18.87 2.20 -23.28
N ASP A 241 -18.22 3.31 -22.89
CA ASP A 241 -17.43 3.38 -21.67
C ASP A 241 -18.06 4.34 -20.67
N VAL A 242 -18.20 3.88 -19.42
CA VAL A 242 -18.51 4.70 -18.24
C VAL A 242 -17.28 4.74 -17.36
N THR A 243 -16.69 5.92 -17.17
CA THR A 243 -15.45 6.11 -16.41
C THR A 243 -15.76 6.76 -15.07
N PHE A 244 -15.18 6.19 -13.99
CA PHE A 244 -15.37 6.62 -12.62
C PHE A 244 -14.12 7.30 -12.07
N THR A 245 -14.30 8.17 -11.06
CA THR A 245 -13.19 8.86 -10.36
C THR A 245 -12.30 7.90 -9.60
N ARG A 246 -12.83 6.73 -9.21
CA ARG A 246 -12.12 5.75 -8.38
C ARG A 246 -12.55 4.32 -8.70
N TYR A 247 -11.96 3.36 -8.00
CA TYR A 247 -12.29 1.94 -8.12
C TYR A 247 -13.75 1.66 -7.82
N VAL A 248 -14.36 0.88 -8.68
CA VAL A 248 -15.69 0.29 -8.47
C VAL A 248 -15.51 -1.06 -7.79
N ASP A 249 -16.08 -1.20 -6.60
CA ASP A 249 -16.08 -2.45 -5.87
C ASP A 249 -17.18 -3.39 -6.34
N SER A 250 -18.39 -2.86 -6.52
CA SER A 250 -19.52 -3.63 -7.01
C SER A 250 -20.41 -2.80 -7.95
N LEU A 251 -21.12 -3.51 -8.84
CA LEU A 251 -22.01 -2.94 -9.85
C LEU A 251 -23.37 -3.60 -9.79
N VAL A 252 -24.39 -2.79 -9.98
CA VAL A 252 -25.73 -3.24 -10.39
C VAL A 252 -26.01 -2.60 -11.76
N VAL A 253 -26.14 -3.43 -12.77
CA VAL A 253 -26.47 -3.01 -14.15
C VAL A 253 -27.79 -3.65 -14.49
N ASP A 254 -28.83 -2.82 -14.57
CA ASP A 254 -30.17 -3.24 -14.94
C ASP A 254 -30.45 -2.78 -16.38
N VAL A 255 -30.72 -3.75 -17.22
CA VAL A 255 -31.00 -3.58 -18.65
C VAL A 255 -32.07 -4.59 -19.03
N GLY A 256 -33.04 -4.17 -19.79
CA GLY A 256 -34.15 -5.05 -20.24
C GLY A 256 -33.69 -6.29 -21.04
N GLU A 257 -32.42 -6.36 -21.44
CA GLU A 257 -31.85 -7.46 -22.23
C GLU A 257 -30.43 -7.81 -21.81
N LYS A 258 -29.97 -9.00 -22.17
CA LYS A 258 -28.61 -9.46 -21.86
C LYS A 258 -27.58 -8.73 -22.70
N ILE A 259 -26.68 -8.00 -22.08
CA ILE A 259 -25.53 -7.34 -22.68
C ILE A 259 -24.24 -7.71 -21.96
N ASN A 260 -23.16 -7.84 -22.70
CA ASN A 260 -21.86 -8.13 -22.12
C ASN A 260 -21.16 -6.84 -21.67
N TYR A 261 -20.68 -6.84 -20.43
CA TYR A 261 -19.89 -5.74 -19.89
C TYR A 261 -18.78 -6.26 -18.98
N SER A 262 -17.76 -5.43 -18.78
CA SER A 262 -16.71 -5.69 -17.78
C SER A 262 -16.10 -4.39 -17.26
N LEU A 263 -15.51 -4.46 -16.08
CA LEU A 263 -14.65 -3.41 -15.55
C LEU A 263 -13.24 -3.57 -16.14
N ASN A 264 -12.65 -2.46 -16.60
CA ASN A 264 -11.30 -2.36 -17.13
C ASN A 264 -10.52 -1.27 -16.38
N ASP A 265 -9.24 -1.06 -16.73
CA ASP A 265 -8.40 0.00 -16.19
C ASP A 265 -8.41 0.03 -14.65
N ASN A 266 -8.04 -1.09 -14.07
CA ASN A 266 -8.06 -1.25 -12.62
C ASN A 266 -9.43 -0.96 -12.00
N ASN A 267 -10.51 -1.46 -12.60
CA ASN A 267 -11.90 -1.27 -12.15
C ASN A 267 -12.40 0.20 -12.15
N LYS A 268 -11.79 1.07 -12.96
CA LYS A 268 -12.24 2.47 -13.09
C LYS A 268 -13.09 2.74 -14.31
N THR A 269 -13.13 1.82 -15.25
CA THR A 269 -13.93 1.97 -16.47
C THR A 269 -14.82 0.76 -16.66
N LEU A 270 -16.14 0.98 -16.66
CA LEU A 270 -17.13 -0.01 -17.07
C LEU A 270 -17.28 0.06 -18.57
N ARG A 271 -16.97 -1.03 -19.27
CA ARG A 271 -17.09 -1.16 -20.71
C ARG A 271 -18.19 -2.11 -21.09
N PHE A 272 -19.10 -1.62 -21.94
CA PHE A 272 -20.10 -2.43 -22.61
C PHE A 272 -19.60 -2.83 -24.00
N TYR A 273 -19.82 -4.08 -24.36
CA TYR A 273 -19.38 -4.68 -25.62
C TYR A 273 -20.53 -4.77 -26.61
N PRO A 274 -20.28 -4.56 -27.92
CA PRO A 274 -21.34 -4.49 -28.92
C PRO A 274 -22.03 -5.84 -29.11
N GLU A 275 -23.34 -5.79 -29.22
CA GLU A 275 -24.15 -6.83 -29.84
C GLU A 275 -24.65 -6.32 -31.19
N GLN A 276 -24.69 -7.19 -32.21
CA GLN A 276 -24.94 -6.79 -33.61
C GLN A 276 -26.22 -5.97 -33.80
N LYS A 277 -27.27 -6.28 -33.04
CA LYS A 277 -28.57 -5.57 -33.11
C LYS A 277 -28.53 -4.10 -32.65
N TYR A 278 -27.51 -3.70 -31.87
CA TYR A 278 -27.33 -2.33 -31.40
C TYR A 278 -26.21 -1.56 -32.10
N VAL A 279 -25.63 -2.14 -33.14
CA VAL A 279 -24.60 -1.47 -33.95
C VAL A 279 -25.28 -0.72 -35.09
N LYS A 280 -25.01 0.58 -35.23
CA LYS A 280 -25.52 1.39 -36.34
C LYS A 280 -25.10 0.78 -37.69
N SER A 281 -26.07 0.40 -38.51
CA SER A 281 -25.87 0.18 -39.95
C SER A 281 -26.02 1.49 -40.70
N GLU A 282 -25.33 1.65 -41.84
CA GLU A 282 -25.51 2.81 -42.73
C GLU A 282 -26.99 2.86 -43.18
N GLY A 283 -27.70 3.93 -42.76
CA GLY A 283 -29.11 4.16 -43.13
C GLY A 283 -30.20 3.53 -42.28
N GLY A 284 -29.84 2.80 -41.20
CA GLY A 284 -30.81 2.16 -40.31
C GLY A 284 -31.27 2.99 -39.11
N VAL A 285 -32.49 2.72 -38.60
CA VAL A 285 -33.00 3.24 -37.32
C VAL A 285 -32.10 2.72 -36.20
N LYS A 286 -31.75 3.60 -35.27
CA LYS A 286 -30.87 3.32 -34.15
C LYS A 286 -31.68 2.68 -33.02
N ASP A 287 -31.54 1.38 -32.81
CA ASP A 287 -31.97 0.78 -31.55
C ASP A 287 -30.99 1.17 -30.44
N SER A 288 -31.48 1.74 -29.39
CA SER A 288 -30.75 2.09 -28.19
C SER A 288 -31.35 1.39 -27.00
N LEU A 289 -30.47 0.86 -26.15
CA LEU A 289 -30.85 0.11 -24.96
C LEU A 289 -30.73 1.01 -23.73
N LEU A 290 -31.83 1.17 -22.98
CA LEU A 290 -31.82 1.91 -21.74
C LEU A 290 -31.11 1.12 -20.65
N VAL A 291 -30.15 1.74 -19.98
CA VAL A 291 -29.33 1.16 -18.92
C VAL A 291 -29.52 1.96 -17.64
N TYR A 292 -29.86 1.27 -16.55
CA TYR A 292 -29.79 1.79 -15.19
C TYR A 292 -28.54 1.24 -14.52
N LEU A 293 -27.65 2.12 -14.09
CA LEU A 293 -26.37 1.77 -13.49
C LEU A 293 -26.33 2.25 -12.04
N THR A 294 -25.92 1.37 -11.13
CA THR A 294 -25.49 1.75 -9.78
C THR A 294 -24.11 1.17 -9.55
N ALA A 295 -23.12 2.02 -9.24
CA ALA A 295 -21.75 1.62 -8.94
C ALA A 295 -21.42 1.97 -7.49
N TYR A 296 -20.81 1.03 -6.77
CA TYR A 296 -20.40 1.19 -5.37
C TYR A 296 -18.86 1.17 -5.28
N ASP A 297 -18.33 1.98 -4.39
CA ASP A 297 -16.91 1.91 -4.00
C ASP A 297 -16.71 1.06 -2.73
N SER A 298 -15.44 0.82 -2.36
CA SER A 298 -15.09 0.05 -1.17
C SER A 298 -15.50 0.70 0.16
N LEU A 299 -15.89 1.98 0.15
CA LEU A 299 -16.40 2.70 1.31
C LEU A 299 -17.95 2.67 1.39
N SER A 300 -18.59 1.92 0.48
CA SER A 300 -20.05 1.85 0.33
C SER A 300 -20.70 3.15 -0.16
N ASN A 301 -19.92 4.11 -0.67
CA ASN A 301 -20.50 5.21 -1.43
C ASN A 301 -20.98 4.68 -2.78
N PHE A 302 -22.01 5.29 -3.33
CA PHE A 302 -22.53 4.88 -4.62
C PHE A 302 -22.81 6.06 -5.54
N VAL A 303 -22.83 5.78 -6.83
CA VAL A 303 -23.29 6.69 -7.89
C VAL A 303 -24.29 5.96 -8.77
N LYS A 304 -25.35 6.67 -9.16
CA LYS A 304 -26.36 6.17 -10.12
C LYS A 304 -26.30 6.98 -11.39
N ASP A 305 -26.54 6.32 -12.50
CA ASP A 305 -26.71 6.96 -13.81
C ASP A 305 -27.72 6.18 -14.66
N THR A 306 -28.32 6.89 -15.61
CA THR A 306 -29.26 6.31 -16.57
C THR A 306 -28.89 6.84 -17.96
N PHE A 307 -28.59 5.94 -18.90
CA PHE A 307 -28.16 6.33 -20.23
C PHE A 307 -28.64 5.35 -21.29
N TYR A 308 -28.65 5.84 -22.52
CA TYR A 308 -28.95 5.02 -23.69
C TYR A 308 -27.65 4.45 -24.29
N LEU A 309 -27.58 3.13 -24.29
CA LEU A 309 -26.45 2.40 -24.84
C LEU A 309 -26.63 2.23 -26.36
N SER A 310 -25.63 2.64 -27.12
CA SER A 310 -25.56 2.43 -28.55
C SER A 310 -24.12 2.31 -29.01
N PHE A 311 -23.89 1.60 -30.13
CA PHE A 311 -22.58 1.37 -30.70
C PHE A 311 -22.50 1.92 -32.12
N ASN A 312 -21.32 2.34 -32.56
CA ASN A 312 -21.07 2.78 -33.93
C ASN A 312 -20.09 1.82 -34.58
N ASN A 313 -20.21 1.61 -35.90
CA ASN A 313 -19.17 0.96 -36.64
C ASN A 313 -17.90 1.81 -36.59
N SER A 314 -16.78 1.17 -36.34
CA SER A 314 -15.48 1.83 -36.24
C SER A 314 -14.44 1.06 -37.00
N THR A 315 -13.66 1.78 -37.78
CA THR A 315 -12.48 1.26 -38.52
C THR A 315 -11.23 1.13 -37.64
N ARG A 316 -11.29 1.54 -36.36
CA ARG A 316 -10.16 1.39 -35.43
C ARG A 316 -9.82 -0.07 -35.23
N SER A 317 -8.53 -0.39 -35.28
CA SER A 317 -8.06 -1.75 -34.98
C SER A 317 -8.46 -2.16 -33.57
N LYS A 318 -9.09 -3.34 -33.46
CA LYS A 318 -9.40 -3.94 -32.17
C LYS A 318 -8.10 -4.31 -31.46
N THR A 319 -8.06 -4.15 -30.14
CA THR A 319 -6.98 -4.71 -29.32
C THR A 319 -6.89 -6.20 -29.56
N LYS A 320 -5.69 -6.74 -29.78
CA LYS A 320 -5.51 -8.20 -29.95
C LYS A 320 -5.79 -8.91 -28.62
N PHE A 321 -6.43 -10.07 -28.70
CA PHE A 321 -6.61 -10.95 -27.55
C PHE A 321 -5.32 -11.72 -27.30
N GLU A 322 -4.62 -11.36 -26.22
CA GLU A 322 -3.33 -11.95 -25.85
C GLU A 322 -3.32 -12.34 -24.38
N ALA A 323 -2.48 -13.33 -24.07
CA ALA A 323 -2.23 -13.79 -22.71
C ALA A 323 -0.77 -13.56 -22.35
N LYS A 324 -0.50 -12.97 -21.18
CA LYS A 324 0.81 -12.92 -20.53
C LYS A 324 0.76 -13.81 -19.30
N GLY A 325 1.47 -14.93 -19.32
CA GLY A 325 1.55 -15.87 -18.21
C GLY A 325 2.89 -15.71 -17.50
N PHE A 326 2.83 -15.78 -16.18
CA PHE A 326 3.99 -15.81 -15.30
C PHE A 326 3.83 -17.02 -14.38
N PRO A 327 4.80 -17.98 -14.38
CA PRO A 327 4.87 -18.92 -13.30
C PRO A 327 5.14 -18.12 -12.01
N LEU A 328 4.39 -18.40 -10.96
CA LEU A 328 4.72 -17.89 -9.64
C LEU A 328 5.91 -18.72 -9.18
N THR A 329 7.11 -18.23 -9.33
CA THR A 329 8.40 -18.91 -9.20
C THR A 329 8.67 -19.53 -7.83
N SER A 330 7.79 -19.34 -6.90
CA SER A 330 7.97 -19.64 -5.48
C SER A 330 7.03 -20.70 -4.92
N SER A 331 6.23 -21.36 -5.75
CA SER A 331 5.12 -22.12 -5.22
C SER A 331 5.02 -23.52 -5.80
N SER A 332 6.05 -24.35 -5.65
CA SER A 332 5.83 -25.79 -5.65
C SER A 332 5.56 -26.24 -4.22
N ILE A 333 4.31 -26.16 -3.78
CA ILE A 333 3.86 -26.83 -2.57
C ILE A 333 3.43 -28.22 -3.03
N ASP A 334 4.10 -29.27 -2.51
CA ASP A 334 3.75 -30.68 -2.77
C ASP A 334 3.51 -31.00 -4.26
N ASP A 335 4.51 -30.77 -5.12
CA ASP A 335 4.44 -31.00 -6.58
C ASP A 335 3.42 -30.11 -7.34
N THR A 336 2.88 -29.06 -6.74
CA THR A 336 1.94 -28.15 -7.41
C THR A 336 2.64 -26.87 -7.85
N LEU A 337 2.58 -26.58 -9.14
CA LEU A 337 3.06 -25.34 -9.73
C LEU A 337 1.92 -24.36 -9.87
N PHE A 338 2.11 -23.12 -9.41
CA PHE A 338 1.10 -22.09 -9.52
C PHE A 338 1.42 -21.10 -10.63
N PHE A 339 0.39 -20.69 -11.33
CA PHE A 339 0.47 -19.76 -12.45
C PHE A 339 -0.52 -18.63 -12.29
N LYS A 340 -0.09 -17.46 -12.78
CA LYS A 340 -0.93 -16.28 -12.91
C LYS A 340 -0.88 -15.82 -14.37
N ILE A 341 -2.02 -15.73 -15.02
CA ILE A 341 -2.12 -15.32 -16.40
C ILE A 341 -3.01 -14.09 -16.50
N ASN A 342 -2.49 -13.05 -17.15
CA ASN A 342 -3.21 -11.82 -17.43
C ASN A 342 -3.63 -11.79 -18.91
N PHE A 343 -4.86 -11.40 -19.17
CA PHE A 343 -5.43 -11.30 -20.52
C PHE A 343 -5.69 -9.84 -20.88
N THR A 344 -5.47 -9.48 -22.14
CA THR A 344 -5.73 -8.14 -22.66
C THR A 344 -7.23 -7.82 -22.78
N LYS A 345 -8.09 -8.84 -22.77
CA LYS A 345 -9.54 -8.75 -22.80
C LYS A 345 -10.15 -9.75 -21.81
N PRO A 346 -11.36 -9.49 -21.30
CA PRO A 346 -12.08 -10.48 -20.48
C PRO A 346 -12.28 -11.79 -21.22
N VAL A 347 -12.10 -12.88 -20.51
CA VAL A 347 -12.32 -14.23 -21.03
C VAL A 347 -13.78 -14.61 -20.86
N PHE A 348 -14.44 -15.00 -21.95
CA PHE A 348 -15.82 -15.48 -21.98
C PHE A 348 -15.93 -16.99 -21.91
N VAL A 349 -15.07 -17.71 -22.67
CA VAL A 349 -14.99 -19.18 -22.65
C VAL A 349 -13.58 -19.61 -22.32
N PHE A 350 -13.45 -20.57 -21.42
CA PHE A 350 -12.19 -21.24 -21.08
C PHE A 350 -12.36 -22.74 -21.15
N LYS A 351 -11.57 -23.39 -22.04
CA LYS A 351 -11.51 -24.83 -22.23
C LYS A 351 -10.20 -25.36 -21.67
N ASP A 352 -10.21 -25.81 -20.42
CA ASP A 352 -9.01 -26.28 -19.71
C ASP A 352 -8.44 -27.58 -20.30
N SER A 353 -9.26 -28.39 -21.00
CA SER A 353 -8.80 -29.58 -21.74
C SER A 353 -7.76 -29.31 -22.84
N LEU A 354 -7.64 -28.05 -23.26
CA LEU A 354 -6.65 -27.59 -24.25
C LEU A 354 -5.40 -26.95 -23.61
N VAL A 355 -5.21 -27.13 -22.30
CA VAL A 355 -3.98 -26.74 -21.59
C VAL A 355 -3.10 -27.97 -21.43
N LEU A 356 -1.92 -27.92 -22.01
CA LEU A 356 -1.01 -29.06 -22.11
C LEU A 356 0.33 -28.71 -21.46
N SER A 357 0.97 -29.71 -20.83
CA SER A 357 2.40 -29.65 -20.54
C SER A 357 3.19 -30.13 -21.76
N VAL A 358 4.24 -29.42 -22.09
CA VAL A 358 5.07 -29.69 -23.26
C VAL A 358 6.54 -29.66 -22.86
N VAL A 359 7.28 -30.72 -23.22
CA VAL A 359 8.73 -30.78 -23.09
C VAL A 359 9.31 -30.98 -24.49
N ASP A 360 10.09 -30.00 -24.93
CA ASP A 360 10.83 -30.01 -26.19
C ASP A 360 10.01 -30.49 -27.40
N THR A 361 8.78 -30.04 -27.55
CA THR A 361 7.86 -30.40 -28.64
C THR A 361 7.43 -31.86 -28.73
N VAL A 362 8.14 -32.80 -28.12
CA VAL A 362 7.94 -34.27 -28.21
C VAL A 362 6.96 -34.79 -27.18
N TYR A 363 7.07 -34.30 -25.96
CA TYR A 363 6.17 -34.72 -24.88
C TYR A 363 5.02 -33.70 -24.75
N LYS A 364 3.80 -34.20 -24.91
CA LYS A 364 2.57 -33.41 -24.70
C LYS A 364 1.61 -34.21 -23.81
N LYS A 365 1.18 -33.61 -22.74
CA LYS A 365 0.20 -34.19 -21.83
C LYS A 365 -0.78 -33.16 -21.35
N THR A 366 -2.08 -33.46 -21.41
CA THR A 366 -3.11 -32.61 -20.77
C THR A 366 -2.87 -32.56 -19.28
N VAL A 367 -2.97 -31.37 -18.70
CA VAL A 367 -2.80 -31.13 -17.28
C VAL A 367 -4.13 -30.76 -16.65
N SER A 368 -4.37 -31.24 -15.43
CA SER A 368 -5.52 -30.83 -14.64
C SER A 368 -5.17 -29.51 -13.91
N LEU A 369 -6.08 -28.55 -13.99
CA LEU A 369 -5.92 -27.28 -13.34
C LEU A 369 -6.67 -27.28 -12.00
N TYR A 370 -5.95 -26.97 -10.92
CA TYR A 370 -6.48 -26.91 -9.55
C TYR A 370 -6.67 -25.47 -9.10
N ASN A 371 -7.58 -25.21 -8.18
CA ASN A 371 -7.79 -23.93 -7.54
C ASN A 371 -7.86 -22.75 -8.54
N LYS A 372 -8.67 -22.93 -9.58
CA LYS A 372 -8.89 -21.91 -10.61
C LYS A 372 -9.58 -20.69 -10.02
N LEU A 373 -8.87 -19.57 -9.88
CA LEU A 373 -9.37 -18.32 -9.37
C LEU A 373 -9.34 -17.25 -10.45
N TRP A 374 -10.50 -16.77 -10.81
CA TRP A 374 -10.66 -15.64 -11.70
C TRP A 374 -10.82 -14.35 -10.91
N ASN A 375 -10.17 -13.27 -11.37
CA ASN A 375 -10.56 -11.96 -10.88
C ASN A 375 -12.00 -11.61 -11.35
N LYS A 376 -12.62 -10.61 -10.70
CA LYS A 376 -13.99 -10.16 -10.99
C LYS A 376 -14.24 -9.88 -12.50
N ASN A 377 -13.22 -9.39 -13.19
CA ASN A 377 -13.29 -8.97 -14.59
C ASN A 377 -12.94 -10.08 -15.59
N LYS A 378 -12.59 -11.27 -15.12
CA LYS A 378 -12.10 -12.38 -15.95
C LYS A 378 -10.92 -12.00 -16.88
N THR A 379 -10.12 -11.03 -16.47
CA THR A 379 -8.89 -10.62 -17.16
C THR A 379 -7.64 -11.24 -16.53
N GLN A 380 -7.79 -11.95 -15.42
CA GLN A 380 -6.72 -12.65 -14.74
C GLN A 380 -7.20 -14.00 -14.23
N LEU A 381 -6.42 -15.03 -14.52
CA LEU A 381 -6.62 -16.40 -14.04
C LEU A 381 -5.41 -16.83 -13.23
N SER A 382 -5.63 -17.24 -11.98
CA SER A 382 -4.65 -17.95 -11.15
C SER A 382 -5.07 -19.41 -11.04
N PHE A 383 -4.13 -20.34 -11.16
CA PHE A 383 -4.40 -21.77 -11.02
C PHE A 383 -3.15 -22.54 -10.60
N GLY A 384 -3.36 -23.69 -10.00
CA GLY A 384 -2.32 -24.68 -9.72
C GLY A 384 -2.33 -25.83 -10.75
N VAL A 385 -1.16 -26.38 -11.01
CA VAL A 385 -0.98 -27.59 -11.82
C VAL A 385 -0.20 -28.59 -10.99
N LEU A 386 -0.77 -29.78 -10.78
CA LEU A 386 -0.04 -30.89 -10.17
C LEU A 386 0.94 -31.45 -11.21
N PHE A 387 2.21 -31.35 -10.92
CA PHE A 387 3.26 -31.77 -11.82
C PHE A 387 4.37 -32.51 -11.07
N LYS A 388 4.49 -33.81 -11.32
CA LYS A 388 5.54 -34.64 -10.73
C LYS A 388 6.77 -34.65 -11.63
N LYS A 389 7.86 -34.00 -11.21
CA LYS A 389 9.15 -33.97 -11.91
C LYS A 389 9.65 -35.37 -12.26
N ASP A 390 9.54 -36.33 -11.32
CA ASP A 390 9.90 -37.73 -11.51
C ASP A 390 9.17 -38.41 -12.68
N SER A 391 7.95 -37.94 -12.99
CA SER A 391 7.19 -38.49 -14.11
C SER A 391 7.84 -38.24 -15.46
N LEU A 392 8.50 -37.08 -15.63
CA LEU A 392 9.23 -36.77 -16.87
C LEU A 392 10.54 -37.54 -16.96
N THR A 393 11.27 -37.64 -15.86
CA THR A 393 12.50 -38.43 -15.80
C THR A 393 12.22 -39.91 -16.14
N LYS A 394 11.22 -40.50 -15.50
CA LYS A 394 10.77 -41.87 -15.80
C LYS A 394 10.25 -42.05 -17.24
N TRP A 395 9.62 -41.01 -17.81
CA TRP A 395 9.21 -41.03 -19.22
C TRP A 395 10.44 -41.06 -20.13
N LYS A 396 11.41 -40.16 -19.91
CA LYS A 396 12.67 -40.07 -20.66
C LYS A 396 13.44 -41.41 -20.62
N GLU A 397 13.59 -41.97 -19.44
CA GLU A 397 14.24 -43.30 -19.24
C GLU A 397 13.56 -44.41 -19.99
N ARG A 398 12.21 -44.45 -19.94
CA ARG A 398 11.43 -45.44 -20.70
C ARG A 398 11.61 -45.30 -22.20
N VAL A 399 11.62 -44.09 -22.73
CA VAL A 399 11.85 -43.85 -24.16
C VAL A 399 13.25 -44.30 -24.57
N ILE A 400 14.28 -43.90 -23.82
CA ILE A 400 15.66 -44.31 -24.07
C ILE A 400 15.80 -45.84 -24.00
N SER A 401 15.21 -46.47 -22.99
CA SER A 401 15.19 -47.95 -22.87
C SER A 401 14.53 -48.64 -24.06
N ARG A 402 13.45 -48.05 -24.59
CA ARG A 402 12.78 -48.54 -25.79
C ARG A 402 13.64 -48.41 -27.03
N ILE A 403 14.24 -47.26 -27.26
CA ILE A 403 15.17 -47.02 -28.36
C ILE A 403 16.31 -48.03 -28.33
N ASN A 404 16.89 -48.30 -27.16
CA ASN A 404 17.96 -49.28 -26.98
C ASN A 404 17.50 -50.72 -27.26
N LYS A 405 16.27 -51.11 -26.91
CA LYS A 405 15.71 -52.44 -27.22
C LYS A 405 15.43 -52.62 -28.69
N ASP A 406 14.95 -51.56 -29.35
CA ASP A 406 14.55 -51.58 -30.75
C ASP A 406 15.73 -51.25 -31.68
N SER A 407 16.97 -51.19 -31.17
CA SER A 407 18.17 -50.81 -31.93
C SER A 407 18.40 -51.62 -33.22
N LEU A 408 18.00 -52.87 -33.24
CA LEU A 408 18.06 -53.75 -34.41
C LEU A 408 17.05 -53.40 -35.51
N LEU A 409 16.07 -52.55 -35.25
CA LEU A 409 15.05 -52.09 -36.21
C LEU A 409 15.45 -50.84 -36.97
N TYR A 410 16.55 -50.19 -36.58
CA TYR A 410 17.00 -48.97 -37.23
C TYR A 410 17.69 -49.27 -38.57
N VAL A 411 17.34 -48.50 -39.58
CA VAL A 411 17.86 -48.63 -40.95
C VAL A 411 19.37 -48.32 -41.03
N SER A 412 19.87 -47.55 -40.08
CA SER A 412 21.31 -47.23 -39.96
C SER A 412 21.69 -46.85 -38.53
N ASP A 413 22.92 -47.15 -38.14
CA ASP A 413 23.53 -46.79 -36.84
C ASP A 413 23.56 -45.28 -36.61
N SER A 414 23.63 -44.48 -37.68
CA SER A 414 23.63 -43.02 -37.61
C SER A 414 22.24 -42.48 -37.20
N ILE A 415 21.13 -43.03 -37.67
CA ILE A 415 19.77 -42.64 -37.26
C ILE A 415 19.50 -43.03 -35.82
N TYR A 416 19.89 -44.26 -35.44
CA TYR A 416 19.83 -44.70 -34.05
C TYR A 416 20.57 -43.79 -33.10
N SER A 417 21.82 -43.44 -33.42
CA SER A 417 22.64 -42.57 -32.56
C SER A 417 22.11 -41.15 -32.49
N LEU A 418 21.57 -40.60 -33.58
CA LEU A 418 20.94 -39.30 -33.61
C LEU A 418 19.71 -39.24 -32.69
N GLU A 419 18.80 -40.22 -32.81
CA GLU A 419 17.59 -40.29 -32.00
C GLU A 419 17.94 -40.48 -30.51
N LEU A 420 18.83 -41.41 -30.20
CA LEU A 420 19.29 -41.63 -28.83
C LEU A 420 19.93 -40.37 -28.21
N ASN A 421 20.80 -39.70 -28.96
CA ASN A 421 21.43 -38.46 -28.49
C ASN A 421 20.40 -37.33 -28.29
N TYR A 422 19.42 -37.20 -29.19
CA TYR A 422 18.33 -36.25 -29.05
C TYR A 422 17.56 -36.49 -27.74
N PHE A 423 17.09 -37.70 -27.46
CA PHE A 423 16.36 -38.01 -26.23
C PHE A 423 17.23 -37.85 -24.98
N LYS A 424 18.51 -38.18 -25.05
CA LYS A 424 19.48 -37.92 -23.95
C LYS A 424 19.64 -36.43 -23.67
N SER A 425 19.61 -35.58 -24.70
CA SER A 425 19.79 -34.11 -24.58
C SER A 425 18.56 -33.39 -24.02
N ILE A 426 17.38 -34.02 -24.01
CA ILE A 426 16.16 -33.38 -23.49
C ILE A 426 16.32 -33.02 -22.02
N ASN A 427 16.20 -31.75 -21.74
CA ASN A 427 16.23 -31.25 -20.36
C ASN A 427 14.83 -31.34 -19.71
N THR A 428 14.64 -32.31 -18.82
CA THR A 428 13.37 -32.54 -18.10
C THR A 428 13.07 -31.48 -17.03
N ASN A 429 14.04 -30.62 -16.71
CA ASN A 429 13.81 -29.47 -15.82
C ASN A 429 13.14 -28.29 -16.54
N LYS A 430 13.15 -28.26 -17.88
CA LYS A 430 12.52 -27.21 -18.69
C LYS A 430 11.23 -27.72 -19.31
N ILE A 431 10.12 -27.16 -18.87
CA ILE A 431 8.80 -27.46 -19.43
C ILE A 431 8.14 -26.18 -19.91
N SER A 432 7.14 -26.31 -20.76
CA SER A 432 6.26 -25.21 -21.14
C SER A 432 4.81 -25.63 -20.97
N PHE A 433 3.99 -24.72 -20.47
CA PHE A 433 2.55 -24.90 -20.53
C PHE A 433 2.05 -24.29 -21.83
N LEU A 434 1.43 -25.12 -22.63
CA LEU A 434 0.82 -24.75 -23.90
C LEU A 434 -0.66 -24.48 -23.68
N MET A 435 -1.08 -23.25 -23.91
CA MET A 435 -2.48 -22.92 -24.18
C MET A 435 -2.69 -23.02 -25.69
N ASP A 436 -3.39 -24.08 -26.11
CA ASP A 436 -3.57 -24.34 -27.54
C ASP A 436 -4.64 -23.42 -28.14
N TYR A 437 -4.69 -23.39 -29.46
CA TYR A 437 -5.67 -22.58 -30.20
C TYR A 437 -7.09 -22.96 -29.77
N GLY A 438 -7.91 -21.95 -29.49
CA GLY A 438 -9.29 -22.15 -29.06
C GLY A 438 -9.48 -22.50 -27.59
N SER A 439 -8.39 -22.57 -26.79
CA SER A 439 -8.48 -22.79 -25.33
C SER A 439 -9.22 -21.65 -24.64
N LEU A 440 -9.09 -20.42 -25.15
CA LEU A 440 -9.75 -19.24 -24.60
C LEU A 440 -10.42 -18.44 -25.72
N ILE A 441 -11.60 -17.94 -25.41
CA ILE A 441 -12.35 -17.03 -26.28
C ILE A 441 -12.68 -15.78 -25.44
N SER A 442 -12.38 -14.60 -25.99
CA SER A 442 -12.67 -13.34 -25.33
C SER A 442 -14.15 -13.00 -25.36
N ILE A 443 -14.56 -12.00 -24.59
CA ILE A 443 -15.91 -11.44 -24.61
C ILE A 443 -16.30 -10.88 -25.99
N GLU A 444 -15.31 -10.52 -26.82
CA GLU A 444 -15.51 -10.08 -28.21
C GLU A 444 -15.51 -11.23 -29.22
N LYS A 445 -15.51 -12.48 -28.76
CA LYS A 445 -15.43 -13.70 -29.56
C LYS A 445 -14.10 -13.92 -30.29
N ASP A 446 -13.05 -13.15 -29.95
CA ASP A 446 -11.70 -13.43 -30.45
C ASP A 446 -11.16 -14.70 -29.79
N THR A 447 -10.44 -15.48 -30.56
CA THR A 447 -9.82 -16.72 -30.08
C THR A 447 -8.36 -16.47 -29.73
N LEU A 448 -7.89 -16.99 -28.59
CA LEU A 448 -6.49 -16.93 -28.21
C LEU A 448 -5.65 -17.72 -29.21
N LYS A 449 -4.58 -17.10 -29.72
CA LYS A 449 -3.55 -17.80 -30.47
C LYS A 449 -2.78 -18.72 -29.52
N LYS A 450 -2.16 -19.76 -30.09
CA LYS A 450 -1.27 -20.67 -29.37
C LYS A 450 -0.27 -19.90 -28.53
N LYS A 451 -0.20 -20.18 -27.21
CA LYS A 451 0.71 -19.54 -26.25
C LYS A 451 1.48 -20.57 -25.45
N LEU A 452 2.80 -20.45 -25.44
CA LEU A 452 3.70 -21.21 -24.59
C LEU A 452 4.11 -20.35 -23.37
N ILE A 453 4.04 -20.93 -22.19
CA ILE A 453 4.51 -20.32 -20.94
C ILE A 453 5.64 -21.21 -20.43
N PRO A 454 6.91 -20.79 -20.59
CA PRO A 454 8.05 -21.58 -20.15
C PRO A 454 8.15 -21.60 -18.62
N PHE A 455 8.60 -22.75 -18.12
CA PHE A 455 8.90 -22.95 -16.70
C PHE A 455 10.17 -23.80 -16.58
N GLU A 456 11.04 -23.46 -15.64
CA GLU A 456 12.24 -24.21 -15.33
C GLU A 456 12.22 -24.64 -13.86
N PHE A 457 12.27 -25.95 -13.62
CA PHE A 457 12.44 -26.47 -12.27
C PHE A 457 13.84 -26.16 -11.78
N LYS A 458 13.92 -25.58 -10.62
CA LYS A 458 15.17 -25.56 -9.86
C LYS A 458 15.32 -26.89 -9.13
N ASP A 459 16.55 -27.24 -8.80
CA ASP A 459 16.80 -28.42 -7.97
C ASP A 459 16.23 -28.18 -6.57
N ASP A 460 15.82 -29.26 -5.90
CA ASP A 460 15.18 -29.16 -4.58
C ASP A 460 16.11 -28.48 -3.56
N GLU A 461 17.42 -28.69 -3.73
CA GLU A 461 18.46 -28.03 -2.94
C GLU A 461 18.54 -26.49 -3.11
N TYR A 462 17.91 -25.94 -4.15
CA TYR A 462 17.85 -24.49 -4.34
C TYR A 462 16.96 -23.81 -3.30
N TYR A 463 15.94 -24.50 -2.83
CA TYR A 463 14.95 -23.91 -1.94
C TYR A 463 15.32 -24.15 -0.47
N GLY A 464 14.87 -23.23 0.40
CA GLY A 464 14.88 -23.43 1.84
C GLY A 464 13.47 -23.61 2.40
N MET A 465 13.37 -23.82 3.68
CA MET A 465 12.12 -23.99 4.41
C MET A 465 12.17 -23.18 5.71
N VAL A 466 11.02 -22.65 6.12
CA VAL A 466 10.85 -22.02 7.43
C VAL A 466 9.59 -22.51 8.10
N SER A 467 9.69 -22.84 9.39
CA SER A 467 8.58 -23.31 10.21
C SER A 467 8.67 -22.77 11.64
N GLY A 468 7.53 -22.74 12.31
CA GLY A 468 7.47 -22.24 13.66
C GLY A 468 6.13 -22.41 14.35
N LYS A 469 6.06 -21.93 15.59
CA LYS A 469 4.86 -21.91 16.41
C LYS A 469 4.38 -20.49 16.64
N VAL A 470 3.06 -20.34 16.72
CA VAL A 470 2.41 -19.08 17.08
C VAL A 470 1.87 -19.17 18.51
N GLU A 471 2.26 -18.23 19.34
CA GLU A 471 1.75 -18.09 20.71
C GLU A 471 0.86 -16.84 20.79
N THR A 472 -0.45 -17.02 20.73
CA THR A 472 -1.44 -15.94 20.80
C THR A 472 -2.76 -16.42 21.40
N LYS A 473 -3.51 -15.49 21.97
CA LYS A 473 -4.90 -15.73 22.43
C LYS A 473 -5.93 -15.48 21.32
N LEU A 474 -5.51 -14.92 20.19
CA LEU A 474 -6.39 -14.59 19.06
C LEU A 474 -6.73 -15.85 18.27
N GLN A 475 -7.95 -15.91 17.73
CA GLN A 475 -8.45 -17.10 17.03
C GLN A 475 -8.43 -16.97 15.51
N ASN A 476 -8.63 -15.76 15.01
CA ASN A 476 -8.74 -15.50 13.58
C ASN A 476 -7.51 -14.74 13.11
N TYR A 477 -6.56 -15.46 12.54
CA TYR A 477 -5.36 -14.89 11.94
C TYR A 477 -4.82 -15.84 10.89
N TYR A 478 -4.00 -15.31 10.02
CA TYR A 478 -3.15 -16.10 9.11
C TYR A 478 -1.73 -15.55 9.11
N ILE A 479 -0.78 -16.42 8.78
CA ILE A 479 0.63 -16.05 8.75
C ILE A 479 1.07 -15.85 7.31
N GLU A 480 1.79 -14.79 7.09
CA GLU A 480 2.42 -14.46 5.81
C GLU A 480 3.94 -14.46 5.94
N LEU A 481 4.58 -14.95 4.90
CA LEU A 481 6.01 -14.78 4.65
C LEU A 481 6.15 -13.88 3.43
N ILE A 482 6.71 -12.72 3.59
CA ILE A 482 6.84 -11.72 2.52
C ILE A 482 8.31 -11.34 2.31
N SER A 483 8.75 -11.32 1.06
CA SER A 483 10.12 -10.90 0.74
C SER A 483 10.37 -9.45 1.15
N LYS A 484 11.62 -9.12 1.50
CA LYS A 484 12.03 -7.79 1.96
C LYS A 484 11.63 -6.67 0.99
N ASP A 485 11.58 -6.95 -0.30
CA ASP A 485 11.14 -6.04 -1.36
C ASP A 485 9.63 -6.02 -1.58
N PHE A 486 8.87 -6.77 -0.79
CA PHE A 486 7.40 -6.92 -0.86
C PHE A 486 6.86 -7.47 -2.21
N ASN A 487 7.71 -8.06 -3.04
CA ASN A 487 7.31 -8.61 -4.35
C ASN A 487 6.76 -10.03 -4.26
N ASN A 488 7.24 -10.84 -3.31
CA ASN A 488 6.84 -12.24 -3.15
C ASN A 488 6.13 -12.44 -1.81
N LEU A 489 4.89 -12.90 -1.87
CA LEU A 489 4.04 -13.17 -0.72
C LEU A 489 3.63 -14.64 -0.69
N TYR A 490 3.84 -15.29 0.46
CA TYR A 490 3.41 -16.66 0.76
C TYR A 490 2.44 -16.62 1.92
N ILE A 491 1.31 -17.28 1.79
CA ILE A 491 0.26 -17.28 2.82
C ILE A 491 0.08 -18.69 3.37
N ASN A 492 0.22 -18.82 4.67
CA ASN A 492 -0.16 -20.00 5.41
C ASN A 492 -1.48 -19.73 6.15
N LYS A 493 -2.59 -20.15 5.56
CA LYS A 493 -3.90 -20.18 6.23
C LYS A 493 -3.93 -21.46 7.05
N ALA A 494 -3.41 -21.38 8.27
CA ALA A 494 -3.16 -22.55 9.11
C ALA A 494 -4.40 -23.44 9.28
N GLU A 495 -4.35 -24.63 8.72
CA GLU A 495 -5.29 -25.71 9.03
C GLU A 495 -5.12 -26.20 10.48
N THR A 496 -3.93 -26.04 11.04
CA THR A 496 -3.58 -26.33 12.44
C THR A 496 -3.28 -25.03 13.18
N LYS A 497 -4.17 -24.64 14.08
CA LYS A 497 -3.97 -23.47 14.96
C LYS A 497 -2.63 -23.56 15.70
N GLY A 498 -1.83 -22.53 15.58
CA GLY A 498 -0.60 -22.38 16.34
C GLY A 498 0.69 -22.90 15.69
N VAL A 499 0.65 -23.37 14.44
CA VAL A 499 1.85 -23.79 13.69
C VAL A 499 1.83 -23.22 12.29
N PHE A 500 2.98 -22.76 11.79
CA PHE A 500 3.12 -22.37 10.39
C PHE A 500 4.32 -23.09 9.76
N ARG A 501 4.23 -23.34 8.46
CA ARG A 501 5.30 -23.94 7.68
C ARG A 501 5.26 -23.45 6.24
N PHE A 502 6.37 -22.90 5.77
CA PHE A 502 6.57 -22.49 4.39
C PHE A 502 7.68 -23.32 3.79
N LYS A 503 7.36 -24.10 2.77
CA LYS A 503 8.30 -24.95 2.03
C LYS A 503 8.63 -24.32 0.69
N ASN A 504 9.75 -24.76 0.10
CA ASN A 504 10.18 -24.39 -1.25
C ASN A 504 10.27 -22.87 -1.44
N ILE A 505 10.85 -22.19 -0.44
CA ILE A 505 11.06 -20.75 -0.46
C ILE A 505 12.42 -20.45 -1.09
N PRO A 506 12.50 -19.59 -2.12
CA PRO A 506 13.78 -19.16 -2.69
C PRO A 506 14.66 -18.51 -1.63
N PRO A 507 16.00 -18.62 -1.77
CA PRO A 507 16.91 -17.90 -0.91
C PRO A 507 16.66 -16.41 -0.91
N GLY A 508 16.72 -15.77 0.25
CA GLY A 508 16.47 -14.34 0.41
C GLY A 508 16.08 -13.95 1.83
N SER A 509 15.86 -12.66 2.02
CA SER A 509 15.44 -12.07 3.29
C SER A 509 13.92 -11.88 3.30
N TYR A 510 13.28 -12.34 4.36
CA TYR A 510 11.83 -12.34 4.47
C TYR A 510 11.36 -11.80 5.82
N PHE A 511 10.22 -11.10 5.80
CA PHE A 511 9.45 -10.82 7.00
C PHE A 511 8.43 -11.94 7.23
N ILE A 512 8.27 -12.34 8.49
CA ILE A 512 7.12 -13.12 8.94
C ILE A 512 6.15 -12.15 9.60
N ARG A 513 4.89 -12.17 9.19
CA ARG A 513 3.85 -11.33 9.78
C ARG A 513 2.55 -12.08 9.97
N ALA A 514 1.81 -11.71 11.00
CA ALA A 514 0.48 -12.23 11.30
C ALA A 514 -0.56 -11.16 10.99
N ILE A 515 -1.51 -11.50 10.15
CA ILE A 515 -2.67 -10.67 9.86
C ILE A 515 -3.82 -11.13 10.76
N ILE A 516 -4.40 -10.20 11.52
CA ILE A 516 -5.55 -10.49 12.38
C ILE A 516 -6.81 -10.27 11.56
N ASP A 517 -7.34 -11.35 11.00
CA ASP A 517 -8.52 -11.36 10.12
C ASP A 517 -9.81 -11.38 10.96
N THR A 518 -10.24 -10.21 11.40
CA THR A 518 -11.38 -10.06 12.31
C THR A 518 -12.71 -10.39 11.66
N ASN A 519 -12.87 -10.09 10.38
CA ASN A 519 -14.08 -10.28 9.60
C ASN A 519 -14.13 -11.62 8.82
N LYS A 520 -13.03 -12.41 8.88
CA LYS A 520 -12.87 -13.70 8.19
C LYS A 520 -12.97 -13.58 6.67
N SER A 521 -12.53 -12.48 6.12
CA SER A 521 -12.50 -12.23 4.68
C SER A 521 -11.42 -13.04 3.97
N GLY A 522 -10.35 -13.37 4.69
CA GLY A 522 -9.15 -14.01 4.17
C GLY A 522 -8.18 -13.05 3.48
N ASP A 523 -8.49 -11.75 3.48
CA ASP A 523 -7.66 -10.67 2.96
C ASP A 523 -7.57 -9.58 4.04
N TRP A 524 -6.45 -8.85 4.07
CA TRP A 524 -6.29 -7.73 5.00
C TRP A 524 -7.24 -6.57 4.70
N ASP A 525 -7.96 -6.09 5.72
CA ASP A 525 -8.85 -4.93 5.62
C ASP A 525 -8.15 -3.65 6.10
N LYS A 526 -8.14 -2.65 5.22
CA LYS A 526 -7.55 -1.33 5.49
C LYS A 526 -8.37 -0.45 6.42
N GLY A 527 -9.53 -0.92 6.89
CA GLY A 527 -10.44 -0.15 7.71
C GLY A 527 -11.17 0.97 6.94
N ASN A 528 -11.88 1.81 7.70
CA ASN A 528 -12.66 2.91 7.15
C ASN A 528 -12.79 4.02 8.20
N ILE A 529 -12.12 5.14 8.02
CA ILE A 529 -12.16 6.27 8.96
C ILE A 529 -13.57 6.89 9.08
N ILE A 530 -14.35 6.92 7.99
CA ILE A 530 -15.73 7.46 8.01
C ILE A 530 -16.64 6.62 8.90
N LYS A 531 -16.44 5.29 8.90
CA LYS A 531 -17.18 4.34 9.74
C LYS A 531 -16.53 4.09 11.11
N ASN A 532 -15.44 4.76 11.41
CA ASN A 532 -14.62 4.56 12.60
C ASN A 532 -14.18 3.10 12.80
N ILE A 533 -13.80 2.43 11.70
CA ILE A 533 -13.27 1.07 11.67
C ILE A 533 -11.77 1.15 11.43
N GLU A 534 -10.98 0.76 12.43
CA GLU A 534 -9.53 0.68 12.28
C GLU A 534 -9.12 -0.35 11.22
N PRO A 535 -7.93 -0.20 10.61
CA PRO A 535 -7.34 -1.25 9.79
C PRO A 535 -7.09 -2.50 10.63
N GLU A 536 -7.21 -3.67 9.99
CA GLU A 536 -6.86 -4.92 10.65
C GLU A 536 -5.40 -4.91 11.08
N LYS A 537 -5.16 -5.43 12.29
CA LYS A 537 -3.86 -5.38 12.91
C LYS A 537 -2.89 -6.35 12.24
N ILE A 538 -1.70 -5.86 11.93
CA ILE A 538 -0.57 -6.65 11.45
C ILE A 538 0.50 -6.70 12.54
N ASN A 539 0.88 -7.89 12.95
CA ASN A 539 2.02 -8.07 13.84
C ASN A 539 3.19 -8.63 13.04
N TYR A 540 4.36 -8.06 13.21
CA TYR A 540 5.59 -8.50 12.56
C TYR A 540 6.44 -9.29 13.55
N PHE A 541 7.08 -10.35 13.07
CA PHE A 541 8.13 -11.02 13.81
C PHE A 541 9.33 -10.06 13.94
N GLU A 542 10.02 -10.10 15.07
CA GLU A 542 11.00 -9.07 15.46
C GLU A 542 12.17 -8.90 14.49
N SER A 543 12.54 -9.96 13.76
CA SER A 543 13.70 -9.96 12.88
C SER A 543 13.37 -10.49 11.47
N LEU A 544 14.15 -10.03 10.49
CA LEU A 544 14.18 -10.64 9.16
C LEU A 544 14.69 -12.08 9.25
N VAL A 545 14.06 -12.97 8.51
CA VAL A 545 14.46 -14.36 8.38
C VAL A 545 15.25 -14.52 7.08
N GLU A 546 16.54 -14.89 7.20
CA GLU A 546 17.43 -15.16 6.07
C GLU A 546 17.32 -16.62 5.65
N ILE A 547 16.62 -16.88 4.55
CA ILE A 547 16.46 -18.23 4.00
C ILE A 547 17.59 -18.50 3.03
N ARG A 548 18.30 -19.62 3.22
CA ARG A 548 19.39 -20.09 2.34
C ARG A 548 19.00 -21.37 1.64
N SER A 549 19.65 -21.64 0.51
CA SER A 549 19.48 -22.89 -0.25
C SER A 549 19.75 -24.10 0.64
N ASN A 550 18.88 -25.11 0.54
CA ASN A 550 18.97 -26.37 1.28
C ASN A 550 18.99 -26.22 2.81
N TRP A 551 18.46 -25.11 3.35
CA TRP A 551 18.38 -24.89 4.80
C TRP A 551 16.93 -24.97 5.28
N GLU A 552 16.78 -25.62 6.44
CA GLU A 552 15.55 -25.62 7.21
C GLU A 552 15.72 -24.73 8.44
N ILE A 553 14.89 -23.70 8.57
CA ILE A 553 14.78 -22.85 9.75
C ILE A 553 13.54 -23.31 10.49
N ASP A 554 13.75 -23.90 11.65
CA ASP A 554 12.70 -24.39 12.53
C ASP A 554 12.71 -23.67 13.88
N ASN A 555 11.79 -24.04 14.76
CA ASN A 555 11.70 -23.54 16.12
C ASN A 555 11.50 -22.01 16.29
N ILE A 556 11.02 -21.31 15.25
CA ILE A 556 10.58 -19.91 15.40
C ILE A 556 9.36 -19.89 16.32
N VAL A 557 9.41 -19.04 17.36
CA VAL A 557 8.27 -18.79 18.25
C VAL A 557 7.78 -17.36 18.00
N PHE A 558 6.62 -17.24 17.38
CA PHE A 558 6.01 -15.95 17.05
C PHE A 558 4.92 -15.62 18.07
N LYS A 559 5.15 -14.58 18.90
CA LYS A 559 4.25 -14.13 19.96
C LYS A 559 3.59 -12.81 19.58
N PHE A 560 2.25 -12.72 19.73
CA PHE A 560 1.51 -11.47 19.55
C PHE A 560 0.13 -11.47 20.21
#